data_0c35f34771555dde0bae2e71dd994b3d
#
_entry.id   0c35f34771555dde0bae2e71dd994b3d
#
_cell.length_a   1.000
_cell.length_b   1.000
_cell.length_c   1.000
_cell.angle_alpha   90.00
_cell.angle_beta   90.00
_cell.angle_gamma   90.00
#
_symmetry.space_group_name_H-M   'P 1'
#
loop_
_entity.id
_entity.type
_entity.pdbx_description
1 polymer ?
#
loop_
_entity_poly.entity_id
_entity_poly.type
_entity_poly.pdbx_seq_one_letter_code
_entity_poly.pdbx_strand_id
1 'polypeptide(L)'
;MGRGSAEKTGTSRKQFMLLEGSPILVHTVRKFLASEHVAEIVVALRREDMEWVDCVLAQAFPGGRVRVVEGGNSRQQSVENALSALDLATTLVAVHDAVRPFIDLETIHKVFEEAAQTGAAIVGVPVMDTVKQVSRGTGKVRIRGTLQRDKLVLAQTPQVFRYDLLQRAFESARKDGFIGTDEASLVERLEDVEISVVLGSDRNIKITKPGDMDLAHLFFHEGMAQDAKL
;
A
#
# COMPACT_ATOMS: atom_id res chain seq x y z
N MET A 1 16.06 -20.44 -35.83
CA MET A 1 15.75 -21.31 -34.68
C MET A 1 16.50 -20.74 -33.47
N GLY A 2 15.82 -20.13 -32.54
CA GLY A 2 16.35 -19.54 -31.30
C GLY A 2 15.18 -19.34 -30.38
N ARG A 3 14.86 -20.35 -29.56
CA ARG A 3 13.85 -20.25 -28.49
C ARG A 3 14.47 -19.44 -27.40
N GLY A 4 14.00 -18.20 -27.20
CA GLY A 4 14.30 -17.40 -26.04
C GLY A 4 13.72 -18.07 -24.80
N SER A 5 14.59 -18.50 -23.90
CA SER A 5 14.27 -18.98 -22.58
C SER A 5 13.64 -17.84 -21.78
N ALA A 6 12.35 -17.95 -21.49
CA ALA A 6 11.72 -17.13 -20.47
C ALA A 6 12.32 -17.54 -19.11
N GLU A 7 13.25 -16.76 -18.62
CA GLU A 7 13.83 -16.94 -17.30
C GLU A 7 12.75 -16.78 -16.25
N LYS A 8 12.60 -17.84 -15.47
CA LYS A 8 11.87 -17.88 -14.21
C LYS A 8 12.61 -17.02 -13.18
N THR A 9 12.40 -15.73 -13.15
CA THR A 9 12.73 -14.91 -11.99
C THR A 9 11.48 -14.73 -11.14
N GLY A 10 11.33 -15.61 -10.16
CA GLY A 10 10.30 -15.54 -9.16
C GLY A 10 10.55 -14.36 -8.22
N THR A 11 9.84 -13.33 -8.44
CA THR A 11 9.20 -12.41 -7.48
C THR A 11 8.56 -11.33 -8.33
N SER A 12 7.27 -11.36 -8.40
CA SER A 12 6.45 -10.62 -9.33
C SER A 12 6.72 -9.12 -9.23
N ARG A 13 7.27 -8.55 -10.26
CA ARG A 13 7.35 -7.11 -10.53
C ARG A 13 5.95 -6.57 -10.90
N LYS A 14 4.95 -6.90 -10.10
CA LYS A 14 3.53 -6.61 -10.37
C LYS A 14 3.27 -5.13 -10.51
N GLN A 15 3.98 -4.30 -9.73
CA GLN A 15 3.89 -2.84 -9.81
C GLN A 15 4.32 -2.27 -11.16
N PHE A 16 5.05 -3.04 -11.97
CA PHE A 16 5.51 -2.65 -13.29
C PHE A 16 4.69 -3.26 -14.44
N MET A 17 3.71 -4.11 -14.12
CA MET A 17 2.75 -4.58 -15.13
C MET A 17 1.99 -3.38 -15.69
N LEU A 18 1.72 -3.44 -16.99
CA LEU A 18 1.03 -2.36 -17.68
C LEU A 18 -0.48 -2.48 -17.49
N LEU A 19 -1.09 -1.41 -17.06
CA LEU A 19 -2.53 -1.20 -17.07
C LEU A 19 -2.78 -0.04 -18.05
N GLU A 20 -3.48 -0.31 -19.16
CA GLU A 20 -3.75 0.69 -20.20
C GLU A 20 -2.51 1.48 -20.65
N GLY A 21 -1.43 0.73 -20.93
CA GLY A 21 -0.18 1.28 -21.47
C GLY A 21 0.75 1.95 -20.48
N SER A 22 0.38 2.07 -19.19
CA SER A 22 1.22 2.64 -18.14
C SER A 22 1.45 1.65 -17.00
N PRO A 23 2.62 1.64 -16.35
CA PRO A 23 2.85 0.81 -15.17
C PRO A 23 1.82 1.07 -14.06
N ILE A 24 1.38 0.03 -13.34
CA ILE A 24 0.45 0.14 -12.21
C ILE A 24 0.95 1.18 -11.20
N LEU A 25 2.25 1.20 -10.91
CA LEU A 25 2.89 2.18 -10.04
C LEU A 25 2.57 3.62 -10.45
N VAL A 26 2.60 3.93 -11.76
CA VAL A 26 2.33 5.29 -12.27
C VAL A 26 0.88 5.69 -12.00
N HIS A 27 -0.08 4.76 -12.15
CA HIS A 27 -1.48 5.02 -11.80
C HIS A 27 -1.64 5.28 -10.31
N THR A 28 -0.98 4.49 -9.45
CA THR A 28 -1.01 4.66 -8.00
C THR A 28 -0.43 6.02 -7.60
N VAL A 29 0.76 6.38 -8.08
CA VAL A 29 1.42 7.66 -7.79
C VAL A 29 0.53 8.84 -8.21
N ARG A 30 -0.11 8.76 -9.39
CA ARG A 30 -1.01 9.82 -9.89
C ARG A 30 -2.17 10.11 -8.93
N LYS A 31 -2.74 9.08 -8.27
CA LYS A 31 -3.83 9.26 -7.30
C LYS A 31 -3.39 10.11 -6.10
N PHE A 32 -2.19 9.86 -5.58
CA PHE A 32 -1.68 10.62 -4.44
C PHE A 32 -1.21 12.04 -4.84
N LEU A 33 -0.61 12.20 -6.01
CA LEU A 33 -0.21 13.54 -6.49
C LEU A 33 -1.40 14.48 -6.74
N ALA A 34 -2.60 13.92 -6.94
CA ALA A 34 -3.83 14.70 -7.07
C ALA A 34 -4.33 15.26 -5.72
N SER A 35 -3.85 14.76 -4.59
CA SER A 35 -4.22 15.24 -3.27
C SER A 35 -3.36 16.43 -2.83
N GLU A 36 -3.99 17.45 -2.26
CA GLU A 36 -3.32 18.60 -1.64
C GLU A 36 -2.62 18.24 -0.33
N HIS A 37 -3.02 17.16 0.33
CA HIS A 37 -2.37 16.67 1.56
C HIS A 37 -0.99 16.04 1.30
N VAL A 38 -0.66 15.75 0.04
CA VAL A 38 0.59 15.04 -0.33
C VAL A 38 1.61 16.03 -0.88
N ALA A 39 2.63 16.34 -0.10
CA ALA A 39 3.74 17.22 -0.51
C ALA A 39 4.75 16.48 -1.39
N GLU A 40 5.15 15.26 -1.01
CA GLU A 40 6.10 14.42 -1.77
C GLU A 40 5.70 12.94 -1.72
N ILE A 41 6.21 12.17 -2.66
CA ILE A 41 6.09 10.72 -2.72
C ILE A 41 7.49 10.11 -2.81
N VAL A 42 7.78 9.19 -1.89
CA VAL A 42 9.02 8.41 -1.89
C VAL A 42 8.71 6.97 -2.27
N VAL A 43 9.30 6.48 -3.34
CA VAL A 43 9.10 5.12 -3.85
C VAL A 43 10.30 4.26 -3.51
N ALA A 44 10.11 3.27 -2.62
CA ALA A 44 11.16 2.32 -2.25
C ALA A 44 11.25 1.18 -3.28
N LEU A 45 12.40 1.00 -3.88
CA LEU A 45 12.64 0.07 -4.98
C LEU A 45 13.86 -0.81 -4.72
N ARG A 46 13.95 -1.94 -5.40
CA ARG A 46 15.22 -2.67 -5.49
C ARG A 46 16.22 -1.83 -6.29
N ARG A 47 17.49 -1.92 -5.93
CA ARG A 47 18.58 -1.20 -6.60
C ARG A 47 18.54 -1.37 -8.13
N GLU A 48 18.30 -2.58 -8.59
CA GLU A 48 18.25 -2.93 -10.02
C GLU A 48 17.10 -2.27 -10.81
N ASP A 49 16.05 -1.83 -10.13
CA ASP A 49 14.87 -1.21 -10.74
C ASP A 49 14.92 0.33 -10.67
N MET A 50 15.81 0.93 -9.85
CA MET A 50 15.78 2.36 -9.54
C MET A 50 15.98 3.25 -10.76
N GLU A 51 17.03 3.02 -11.56
CA GLU A 51 17.34 3.86 -12.72
C GLU A 51 16.20 3.90 -13.74
N TRP A 52 15.65 2.73 -14.06
CA TRP A 52 14.55 2.64 -15.00
C TRP A 52 13.27 3.31 -14.46
N VAL A 53 12.90 3.03 -13.20
CA VAL A 53 11.68 3.58 -12.60
C VAL A 53 11.80 5.08 -12.38
N ASP A 54 12.98 5.58 -11.97
CA ASP A 54 13.21 7.01 -11.83
C ASP A 54 12.98 7.75 -13.16
N CYS A 55 13.47 7.19 -14.26
CA CYS A 55 13.25 7.72 -15.61
C CYS A 55 11.75 7.73 -15.98
N VAL A 56 11.01 6.65 -15.69
CA VAL A 56 9.57 6.54 -15.95
C VAL A 56 8.78 7.56 -15.11
N LEU A 57 9.11 7.69 -13.83
CA LEU A 57 8.42 8.62 -12.93
C LEU A 57 8.74 10.09 -13.26
N ALA A 58 9.99 10.41 -13.62
CA ALA A 58 10.37 11.76 -14.04
C ALA A 58 9.64 12.18 -15.32
N GLN A 59 9.45 11.27 -16.28
CA GLN A 59 8.66 11.54 -17.48
C GLN A 59 7.17 11.73 -17.19
N ALA A 60 6.61 10.88 -16.31
CA ALA A 60 5.19 10.93 -15.97
C ALA A 60 4.84 12.12 -15.05
N PHE A 61 5.79 12.58 -14.23
CA PHE A 61 5.60 13.59 -13.18
C PHE A 61 6.78 14.58 -13.12
N PRO A 62 6.91 15.50 -14.07
CA PRO A 62 8.07 16.39 -14.18
C PRO A 62 8.18 17.44 -13.05
N GLY A 63 7.23 17.49 -12.12
CA GLY A 63 7.17 18.46 -11.02
C GLY A 63 8.11 18.20 -9.83
N GLY A 64 8.94 17.15 -9.86
CA GLY A 64 9.93 16.83 -8.80
C GLY A 64 9.36 16.39 -7.45
N ARG A 65 8.06 16.13 -7.36
CA ARG A 65 7.38 15.66 -6.13
C ARG A 65 7.50 14.15 -5.89
N VAL A 66 8.13 13.43 -6.79
CA VAL A 66 8.32 11.98 -6.71
C VAL A 66 9.80 11.68 -6.79
N ARG A 67 10.30 10.89 -5.83
CA ARG A 67 11.69 10.41 -5.84
C ARG A 67 11.78 8.96 -5.46
N VAL A 68 12.84 8.29 -5.88
CA VAL A 68 13.10 6.89 -5.59
C VAL A 68 14.17 6.73 -4.52
N VAL A 69 14.04 5.69 -3.70
CA VAL A 69 15.04 5.29 -2.71
C VAL A 69 15.28 3.79 -2.79
N GLU A 70 16.43 3.34 -2.35
CA GLU A 70 16.71 1.91 -2.26
C GLU A 70 15.90 1.29 -1.13
N GLY A 71 15.09 0.29 -1.45
CA GLY A 71 14.35 -0.53 -0.49
C GLY A 71 15.27 -1.49 0.27
N GLY A 72 14.68 -2.22 1.21
CA GLY A 72 15.38 -3.24 1.98
C GLY A 72 15.06 -4.67 1.54
N ASN A 73 15.54 -5.63 2.33
CA ASN A 73 15.33 -7.07 2.09
C ASN A 73 13.90 -7.54 2.42
N SER A 74 13.11 -6.71 3.08
CA SER A 74 11.70 -6.95 3.40
C SER A 74 10.84 -5.73 3.09
N ARG A 75 9.49 -5.90 3.09
CA ARG A 75 8.56 -4.79 2.96
C ARG A 75 8.78 -3.78 4.09
N GLN A 76 8.84 -4.25 5.34
CA GLN A 76 9.06 -3.42 6.51
C GLN A 76 10.35 -2.60 6.40
N GLN A 77 11.47 -3.23 6.04
CA GLN A 77 12.73 -2.52 5.84
C GLN A 77 12.68 -1.50 4.69
N SER A 78 11.94 -1.80 3.63
CA SER A 78 11.76 -0.86 2.51
C SER A 78 11.00 0.39 2.94
N VAL A 79 9.97 0.23 3.78
CA VAL A 79 9.23 1.37 4.36
C VAL A 79 10.12 2.15 5.34
N GLU A 80 10.90 1.47 6.18
CA GLU A 80 11.85 2.12 7.10
C GLU A 80 12.90 2.95 6.35
N ASN A 81 13.44 2.44 5.25
CA ASN A 81 14.37 3.18 4.40
C ASN A 81 13.71 4.42 3.78
N ALA A 82 12.47 4.28 3.29
CA ALA A 82 11.71 5.41 2.74
C ALA A 82 11.39 6.45 3.83
N LEU A 83 10.99 6.01 5.02
CA LEU A 83 10.72 6.87 6.17
C LEU A 83 11.95 7.69 6.58
N SER A 84 13.13 7.05 6.60
CA SER A 84 14.39 7.70 6.93
C SER A 84 14.85 8.72 5.88
N ALA A 85 14.29 8.67 4.68
CA ALA A 85 14.59 9.59 3.60
C ALA A 85 13.65 10.82 3.57
N LEU A 86 12.59 10.85 4.39
CA LEU A 86 11.67 11.98 4.47
C LEU A 86 12.30 13.20 5.16
N ASP A 87 11.77 14.38 4.85
CA ASP A 87 12.14 15.62 5.55
C ASP A 87 11.69 15.56 7.02
N LEU A 88 12.52 16.08 7.92
CA LEU A 88 12.22 16.17 9.36
C LEU A 88 11.00 17.08 9.65
N ALA A 89 10.63 17.96 8.72
CA ALA A 89 9.42 18.78 8.81
C ALA A 89 8.14 18.00 8.47
N THR A 90 8.25 16.73 8.01
CA THR A 90 7.10 15.88 7.72
C THR A 90 6.26 15.63 8.97
N THR A 91 4.97 15.95 8.91
CA THR A 91 4.04 15.77 10.04
C THR A 91 3.30 14.44 9.97
N LEU A 92 2.81 14.08 8.79
CA LEU A 92 2.07 12.85 8.52
C LEU A 92 2.75 12.04 7.43
N VAL A 93 2.71 10.73 7.57
CA VAL A 93 3.23 9.77 6.59
C VAL A 93 2.15 8.78 6.21
N ALA A 94 1.89 8.67 4.91
CA ALA A 94 1.02 7.63 4.36
C ALA A 94 1.86 6.51 3.75
N VAL A 95 1.65 5.29 4.19
CA VAL A 95 2.22 4.10 3.56
C VAL A 95 1.17 3.46 2.67
N HIS A 96 1.51 3.29 1.39
CA HIS A 96 0.58 2.74 0.42
C HIS A 96 1.21 1.67 -0.47
N ASP A 97 0.45 0.62 -0.75
CA ASP A 97 0.87 -0.44 -1.66
C ASP A 97 0.89 0.06 -3.11
N ALA A 98 2.04 0.03 -3.76
CA ALA A 98 2.23 0.46 -5.17
C ALA A 98 1.30 -0.25 -6.18
N VAL A 99 0.69 -1.35 -5.77
CA VAL A 99 -0.22 -2.18 -6.58
C VAL A 99 -1.71 -1.99 -6.24
N ARG A 100 -2.07 -0.86 -5.62
CA ARG A 100 -3.48 -0.44 -5.38
C ARG A 100 -3.81 0.87 -6.12
N PRO A 101 -3.97 0.83 -7.45
CA PRO A 101 -4.14 2.04 -8.24
C PRO A 101 -5.55 2.65 -8.17
N PHE A 102 -6.52 2.00 -7.49
CA PHE A 102 -7.93 2.39 -7.50
C PHE A 102 -8.40 3.06 -6.20
N ILE A 103 -7.47 3.48 -5.33
CA ILE A 103 -7.84 4.35 -4.22
C ILE A 103 -8.44 5.66 -4.77
N ASP A 104 -9.56 6.09 -4.22
CA ASP A 104 -10.19 7.34 -4.60
C ASP A 104 -9.67 8.52 -3.77
N LEU A 105 -9.80 9.72 -4.31
CA LEU A 105 -9.27 10.94 -3.71
C LEU A 105 -9.99 11.28 -2.39
N GLU A 106 -11.29 11.03 -2.32
CA GLU A 106 -12.09 11.28 -1.12
C GLU A 106 -11.61 10.42 0.06
N THR A 107 -11.35 9.12 -0.20
CA THR A 107 -10.79 8.22 0.82
C THR A 107 -9.38 8.64 1.25
N ILE A 108 -8.54 9.12 0.30
CA ILE A 108 -7.23 9.69 0.63
C ILE A 108 -7.40 10.89 1.59
N HIS A 109 -8.27 11.85 1.27
CA HIS A 109 -8.50 13.02 2.12
C HIS A 109 -8.99 12.62 3.50
N LYS A 110 -10.03 11.77 3.59
CA LYS A 110 -10.59 11.31 4.86
C LYS A 110 -9.57 10.66 5.78
N VAL A 111 -8.69 9.80 5.24
CA VAL A 111 -7.71 9.11 6.09
C VAL A 111 -6.60 10.05 6.55
N PHE A 112 -6.22 11.07 5.78
CA PHE A 112 -5.29 12.10 6.22
C PHE A 112 -5.91 12.99 7.29
N GLU A 113 -7.16 13.43 7.12
CA GLU A 113 -7.89 14.24 8.10
C GLU A 113 -8.07 13.48 9.42
N GLU A 114 -8.45 12.20 9.37
CA GLU A 114 -8.58 11.36 10.55
C GLU A 114 -7.25 11.18 11.27
N ALA A 115 -6.17 10.88 10.55
CA ALA A 115 -4.84 10.74 11.13
C ALA A 115 -4.29 12.07 11.69
N ALA A 116 -4.65 13.21 11.11
CA ALA A 116 -4.28 14.52 11.66
C ALA A 116 -4.92 14.77 13.04
N GLN A 117 -6.12 14.27 13.25
CA GLN A 117 -6.86 14.41 14.51
C GLN A 117 -6.44 13.37 15.56
N THR A 118 -6.30 12.12 15.15
CA THR A 118 -6.10 10.98 16.08
C THR A 118 -4.64 10.53 16.20
N GLY A 119 -3.80 10.90 15.23
CA GLY A 119 -2.41 10.47 15.14
C GLY A 119 -2.18 9.21 14.30
N ALA A 120 -3.21 8.37 14.10
CA ALA A 120 -3.12 7.12 13.35
C ALA A 120 -4.45 6.73 12.72
N ALA A 121 -4.49 6.48 11.42
CA ALA A 121 -5.67 6.01 10.72
C ALA A 121 -5.30 5.08 9.55
N ILE A 122 -6.11 4.07 9.31
CA ILE A 122 -5.96 3.16 8.17
C ILE A 122 -7.23 3.10 7.35
N VAL A 123 -7.10 2.76 6.08
CA VAL A 123 -8.24 2.38 5.25
C VAL A 123 -8.56 0.90 5.46
N GLY A 124 -9.82 0.56 5.58
CA GLY A 124 -10.26 -0.83 5.71
C GLY A 124 -11.69 -1.04 5.22
N VAL A 125 -12.03 -2.28 4.88
CA VAL A 125 -13.40 -2.67 4.49
C VAL A 125 -13.96 -3.71 5.44
N PRO A 126 -15.29 -3.71 5.71
CA PRO A 126 -15.92 -4.72 6.55
C PRO A 126 -15.75 -6.11 5.97
N VAL A 127 -15.68 -7.11 6.83
CA VAL A 127 -15.67 -8.52 6.42
C VAL A 127 -17.09 -8.98 6.09
N MET A 128 -17.33 -9.35 4.84
CA MET A 128 -18.65 -9.80 4.39
C MET A 128 -18.86 -11.29 4.60
N ASP A 129 -17.84 -12.11 4.39
CA ASP A 129 -17.91 -13.57 4.54
C ASP A 129 -17.76 -14.02 5.99
N THR A 130 -18.21 -15.25 6.28
CA THR A 130 -17.98 -15.88 7.58
C THR A 130 -16.52 -16.27 7.74
N VAL A 131 -15.83 -15.70 8.72
CA VAL A 131 -14.41 -15.98 9.01
C VAL A 131 -14.28 -17.17 9.96
N LYS A 132 -13.56 -18.19 9.53
CA LYS A 132 -13.23 -19.37 10.34
C LYS A 132 -11.79 -19.34 10.81
N GLN A 133 -11.59 -19.38 12.11
CA GLN A 133 -10.27 -19.66 12.67
C GLN A 133 -9.95 -21.14 12.47
N VAL A 134 -8.75 -21.42 11.97
CA VAL A 134 -8.33 -22.79 11.65
C VAL A 134 -6.99 -23.14 12.29
N SER A 135 -6.79 -24.41 12.56
CA SER A 135 -5.45 -24.97 12.82
C SER A 135 -4.97 -25.73 11.59
N ARG A 136 -3.70 -25.59 11.27
CA ARG A 136 -3.03 -26.33 10.21
C ARG A 136 -2.13 -27.39 10.85
N GLY A 137 -2.47 -28.65 10.67
CA GLY A 137 -1.63 -29.80 11.03
C GLY A 137 -1.12 -30.50 9.77
N THR A 138 -0.37 -31.60 9.92
CA THR A 138 0.17 -32.40 8.81
C THR A 138 -0.95 -32.85 7.86
N GLY A 139 -1.09 -32.12 6.73
CA GLY A 139 -2.00 -32.47 5.65
C GLY A 139 -3.49 -32.16 5.86
N LYS A 140 -3.92 -31.61 7.01
CA LYS A 140 -5.33 -31.31 7.28
C LYS A 140 -5.50 -29.91 7.88
N VAL A 141 -6.49 -29.16 7.37
CA VAL A 141 -6.96 -27.90 7.95
C VAL A 141 -8.26 -28.18 8.72
N ARG A 142 -8.32 -27.79 10.00
CA ARG A 142 -9.50 -28.01 10.85
C ARG A 142 -10.00 -26.71 11.42
N ILE A 143 -11.32 -26.49 11.38
CA ILE A 143 -11.98 -25.34 12.00
C ILE A 143 -11.82 -25.43 13.52
N ARG A 144 -11.43 -24.29 14.15
CA ARG A 144 -11.33 -24.11 15.60
C ARG A 144 -12.45 -23.23 16.15
N GLY A 145 -12.94 -22.31 15.34
CA GLY A 145 -14.02 -21.42 15.74
C GLY A 145 -14.47 -20.52 14.60
N THR A 146 -15.50 -19.74 14.87
CA THR A 146 -15.99 -18.69 13.98
C THR A 146 -15.73 -17.35 14.66
N LEU A 147 -15.09 -16.43 13.94
CA LEU A 147 -14.86 -15.07 14.43
C LEU A 147 -16.10 -14.21 14.21
N GLN A 148 -16.34 -13.25 15.11
CA GLN A 148 -17.41 -12.26 14.96
C GLN A 148 -16.99 -11.25 13.90
N ARG A 149 -17.55 -11.36 12.71
CA ARG A 149 -17.15 -10.53 11.55
C ARG A 149 -17.46 -9.04 11.70
N ASP A 150 -18.46 -8.70 12.51
CA ASP A 150 -18.84 -7.33 12.88
C ASP A 150 -17.76 -6.57 13.67
N LYS A 151 -16.78 -7.30 14.20
CA LYS A 151 -15.59 -6.77 14.89
C LYS A 151 -14.31 -6.86 14.05
N LEU A 152 -14.43 -7.16 12.76
CA LEU A 152 -13.29 -7.37 11.88
C LEU A 152 -13.36 -6.44 10.67
N VAL A 153 -12.21 -5.94 10.27
CA VAL A 153 -12.02 -5.24 9.01
C VAL A 153 -10.86 -5.89 8.24
N LEU A 154 -10.97 -5.88 6.93
CA LEU A 154 -9.83 -6.20 6.06
C LEU A 154 -9.04 -4.92 5.84
N ALA A 155 -7.86 -4.86 6.44
CA ALA A 155 -6.98 -3.70 6.34
C ALA A 155 -6.53 -3.48 4.89
N GLN A 156 -6.67 -2.26 4.44
CA GLN A 156 -6.16 -1.79 3.16
C GLN A 156 -5.07 -0.74 3.41
N THR A 157 -4.57 -0.15 2.34
CA THR A 157 -3.75 1.05 2.36
C THR A 157 -4.43 2.15 1.53
N PRO A 158 -4.20 3.46 1.82
CA PRO A 158 -3.13 3.99 2.68
C PRO A 158 -3.36 3.74 4.17
N GLN A 159 -2.24 3.62 4.89
CA GLN A 159 -2.16 3.67 6.35
C GLN A 159 -1.40 4.94 6.71
N VAL A 160 -2.03 5.84 7.44
CA VAL A 160 -1.51 7.19 7.70
C VAL A 160 -1.23 7.37 9.18
N PHE A 161 -0.06 7.88 9.50
CA PHE A 161 0.41 8.05 10.87
C PHE A 161 1.15 9.38 11.02
N ARG A 162 1.19 9.90 12.24
CA ARG A 162 2.16 10.93 12.57
C ARG A 162 3.57 10.37 12.38
N TYR A 163 4.46 11.19 11.84
CA TYR A 163 5.83 10.80 11.52
C TYR A 163 6.57 10.28 12.76
N ASP A 164 6.52 11.01 13.88
CA ASP A 164 7.16 10.65 15.14
C ASP A 164 6.63 9.33 15.71
N LEU A 165 5.33 9.11 15.60
CA LEU A 165 4.68 7.87 16.04
C LEU A 165 5.16 6.67 15.21
N LEU A 166 5.17 6.79 13.89
CA LEU A 166 5.61 5.71 13.01
C LEU A 166 7.11 5.39 13.22
N GLN A 167 7.96 6.41 13.42
CA GLN A 167 9.38 6.20 13.76
C GLN A 167 9.53 5.38 15.05
N ARG A 168 8.83 5.76 16.12
CA ARG A 168 8.83 5.01 17.40
C ARG A 168 8.41 3.56 17.21
N ALA A 169 7.40 3.30 16.37
CA ALA A 169 6.90 1.96 16.08
C ALA A 169 7.98 1.10 15.38
N PHE A 170 8.67 1.67 14.37
CA PHE A 170 9.78 0.99 13.72
C PHE A 170 10.97 0.73 14.66
N GLU A 171 11.32 1.70 15.49
CA GLU A 171 12.39 1.54 16.49
C GLU A 171 12.08 0.43 17.50
N SER A 172 10.85 0.39 18.02
CA SER A 172 10.39 -0.67 18.93
C SER A 172 10.46 -2.03 18.25
N ALA A 173 9.89 -2.15 17.04
CA ALA A 173 9.91 -3.39 16.29
C ALA A 173 11.34 -3.89 16.00
N ARG A 174 12.28 -2.98 15.70
CA ARG A 174 13.68 -3.32 15.46
C ARG A 174 14.37 -3.84 16.73
N LYS A 175 14.12 -3.22 17.90
CA LYS A 175 14.67 -3.65 19.18
C LYS A 175 14.25 -5.08 19.53
N ASP A 176 13.00 -5.41 19.25
CA ASP A 176 12.39 -6.69 19.60
C ASP A 176 12.52 -7.76 18.49
N GLY A 177 13.06 -7.38 17.33
CA GLY A 177 13.10 -8.25 16.15
C GLY A 177 11.72 -8.59 15.59
N PHE A 178 10.71 -7.74 15.85
CA PHE A 178 9.34 -7.98 15.41
C PHE A 178 9.16 -7.67 13.92
N ILE A 179 8.48 -8.55 13.22
CA ILE A 179 8.12 -8.38 11.81
C ILE A 179 6.60 -8.26 11.72
N GLY A 180 6.14 -7.04 11.40
CA GLY A 180 4.71 -6.76 11.19
C GLY A 180 4.24 -7.18 9.80
N THR A 181 2.95 -7.38 9.67
CA THR A 181 2.29 -7.61 8.37
C THR A 181 2.03 -6.31 7.61
N ASP A 182 1.87 -5.21 8.36
CA ASP A 182 1.63 -3.85 7.90
C ASP A 182 2.13 -2.85 8.95
N GLU A 183 2.00 -1.55 8.71
CA GLU A 183 2.46 -0.51 9.62
C GLU A 183 1.55 -0.39 10.85
N ALA A 184 0.24 -0.63 10.71
CA ALA A 184 -0.68 -0.65 11.83
C ALA A 184 -0.25 -1.66 12.89
N SER A 185 0.17 -2.86 12.49
CA SER A 185 0.64 -3.89 13.41
C SER A 185 1.91 -3.52 14.19
N LEU A 186 2.72 -2.57 13.69
CA LEU A 186 3.85 -2.01 14.41
C LEU A 186 3.38 -0.99 15.45
N VAL A 187 2.43 -0.12 15.08
CA VAL A 187 1.90 0.95 15.93
C VAL A 187 1.04 0.36 17.07
N GLU A 188 0.24 -0.67 16.82
CA GLU A 188 -0.54 -1.41 17.83
C GLU A 188 0.30 -1.86 19.04
N ARG A 189 1.59 -2.12 18.84
CA ARG A 189 2.51 -2.56 19.89
C ARG A 189 2.92 -1.45 20.87
N LEU A 190 2.63 -0.20 20.55
CA LEU A 190 2.97 0.94 21.43
C LEU A 190 1.98 1.14 22.57
N GLU A 191 0.88 0.35 22.64
CA GLU A 191 -0.12 0.26 23.72
C GLU A 191 -0.83 1.58 24.11
N ASP A 192 -0.28 2.73 23.73
CA ASP A 192 -0.78 4.07 24.04
C ASP A 192 -1.49 4.76 22.85
N VAL A 193 -1.75 4.02 21.78
CA VAL A 193 -2.28 4.57 20.53
C VAL A 193 -3.48 3.78 20.03
N GLU A 194 -4.58 4.50 19.84
CA GLU A 194 -5.73 3.96 19.09
C GLU A 194 -5.58 4.28 17.60
N ILE A 195 -5.84 3.29 16.76
CA ILE A 195 -5.77 3.44 15.30
C ILE A 195 -7.20 3.50 14.76
N SER A 196 -7.56 4.64 14.17
CA SER A 196 -8.86 4.81 13.54
C SER A 196 -8.95 4.04 12.22
N VAL A 197 -10.16 3.58 11.88
CA VAL A 197 -10.44 2.94 10.59
C VAL A 197 -11.37 3.81 9.77
N VAL A 198 -10.88 4.26 8.62
CA VAL A 198 -11.67 4.93 7.59
C VAL A 198 -12.21 3.88 6.62
N LEU A 199 -13.53 3.89 6.38
CA LEU A 199 -14.13 2.94 5.46
C LEU A 199 -13.68 3.21 4.03
N GLY A 200 -13.07 2.20 3.44
CA GLY A 200 -12.63 2.19 2.05
C GLY A 200 -13.63 1.54 1.11
N SER A 201 -13.16 1.19 -0.07
CA SER A 201 -13.94 0.56 -1.13
C SER A 201 -13.37 -0.81 -1.50
N ASP A 202 -14.24 -1.75 -1.85
CA ASP A 202 -13.85 -3.04 -2.44
C ASP A 202 -13.14 -2.85 -3.80
N ARG A 203 -13.31 -1.67 -4.44
CA ARG A 203 -12.60 -1.33 -5.67
C ARG A 203 -11.11 -1.02 -5.43
N ASN A 204 -10.70 -0.68 -4.19
CA ASN A 204 -9.29 -0.47 -3.83
C ASN A 204 -8.55 -1.80 -3.70
N ILE A 205 -8.66 -2.64 -4.74
CA ILE A 205 -8.03 -3.97 -4.79
C ILE A 205 -6.50 -3.88 -4.79
N LYS A 206 -5.87 -4.89 -4.21
CA LYS A 206 -4.42 -5.13 -4.34
C LYS A 206 -4.18 -6.09 -5.50
N ILE A 207 -3.60 -5.61 -6.59
CA ILE A 207 -3.30 -6.43 -7.77
C ILE A 207 -2.17 -7.40 -7.43
N THR A 208 -2.52 -8.67 -7.17
CA THR A 208 -1.59 -9.70 -6.72
C THR A 208 -1.61 -10.98 -7.52
N LYS A 209 -2.72 -11.27 -8.19
CA LYS A 209 -2.94 -12.48 -9.00
C LYS A 209 -3.26 -12.08 -10.44
N PRO A 210 -3.07 -12.98 -11.43
CA PRO A 210 -3.46 -12.68 -12.81
C PRO A 210 -4.91 -12.22 -12.97
N GLY A 211 -5.87 -12.87 -12.31
CA GLY A 211 -7.27 -12.45 -12.36
C GLY A 211 -7.57 -11.06 -11.79
N ASP A 212 -6.69 -10.51 -10.95
CA ASP A 212 -6.85 -9.14 -10.45
C ASP A 212 -6.63 -8.12 -11.58
N MET A 213 -5.89 -8.48 -12.65
CA MET A 213 -5.70 -7.61 -13.81
C MET A 213 -6.97 -7.46 -14.62
N ASP A 214 -7.77 -8.51 -14.75
CA ASP A 214 -9.06 -8.43 -15.46
C ASP A 214 -10.01 -7.46 -14.74
N LEU A 215 -10.04 -7.52 -13.41
CA LEU A 215 -10.78 -6.55 -12.59
C LEU A 215 -10.18 -5.14 -12.72
N ALA A 216 -8.87 -5.01 -12.79
CA ALA A 216 -8.20 -3.73 -12.94
C ALA A 216 -8.57 -3.05 -14.27
N HIS A 217 -8.60 -3.79 -15.37
CA HIS A 217 -9.07 -3.28 -16.66
C HIS A 217 -10.53 -2.83 -16.59
N LEU A 218 -11.41 -3.66 -16.01
CA LEU A 218 -12.81 -3.30 -15.84
C LEU A 218 -12.97 -1.99 -15.05
N PHE A 219 -12.32 -1.87 -13.88
CA PHE A 219 -12.41 -0.67 -13.04
C PHE A 219 -11.84 0.58 -13.71
N PHE A 220 -10.76 0.41 -14.49
CA PHE A 220 -10.18 1.52 -15.24
C PHE A 220 -11.17 2.07 -16.29
N HIS A 221 -11.79 1.20 -17.08
CA HIS A 221 -12.76 1.60 -18.12
C HIS A 221 -14.04 2.19 -17.52
N GLU A 222 -14.52 1.68 -16.40
CA GLU A 222 -15.67 2.26 -15.70
C GLU A 222 -15.35 3.66 -15.14
N GLY A 223 -14.16 3.89 -14.61
CA GLY A 223 -13.71 5.21 -14.14
C GLY A 223 -13.66 6.23 -15.29
N MET A 224 -13.08 5.85 -16.43
CA MET A 224 -13.06 6.72 -17.63
C MET A 224 -14.48 7.06 -18.13
N ALA A 225 -15.41 6.12 -18.05
CA ALA A 225 -16.79 6.34 -18.47
C ALA A 225 -17.57 7.27 -17.50
N GLN A 226 -17.17 7.34 -16.22
CA GLN A 226 -17.73 8.26 -15.24
C GLN A 226 -17.19 9.68 -15.43
N ASP A 227 -15.86 9.82 -15.63
CA ASP A 227 -15.21 11.11 -15.87
C ASP A 227 -15.66 11.77 -17.19
N ALA A 228 -16.05 10.99 -18.20
CA ALA A 228 -16.58 11.49 -19.47
C ALA A 228 -18.04 12.01 -19.41
N LYS A 229 -18.74 11.81 -18.29
CA LYS A 229 -20.13 12.25 -18.08
C LYS A 229 -20.26 13.52 -17.23
N LEU A 230 -19.13 14.02 -16.72
CA LEU A 230 -19.00 15.29 -15.97
C LEU A 230 -18.48 16.38 -16.86
#